data_0687ea1639515ca9c7308e34bc439440
#
_entry.id   0687ea1639515ca9c7308e34bc439440
#
_cell.length_a   1.000
_cell.length_b   1.000
_cell.length_c   1.000
_cell.angle_alpha   90.00
_cell.angle_beta   90.00
_cell.angle_gamma   90.00
#
_symmetry.space_group_name_H-M   'P 1'
#
loop_
_entity.id
_entity.type
_entity.pdbx_description
1 polymer ?
#
loop_
_entity_poly.entity_id
_entity_poly.type
_entity_poly.pdbx_seq_one_letter_code
_entity_poly.pdbx_strand_id
1 'polypeptide(L)'
;MKNKQNQTPDQQGAQGMEQKMKQGPGSKKQEPLLKRYRFFLVTAALLITLNLINPAQGEVAAVITGKSLIEMLTIIPPIFLLLGLLDVWVPREMLIRHMGPGSGIRGVFLGILIGSAAAGPLYGAFPVAAVLMKKGASFKNVMIFLGAWSTTKIPMVLFEVTSLGAKFALTRLVASLVGIFIITAVVDRMLSAEEKFGIYEKAAEL
;
A
#
# COMPACT_ATOMS: atom_id res chain seq x y z
N MET A 1 22.64 54.28 -24.72
CA MET A 1 23.29 53.77 -23.49
C MET A 1 22.23 53.09 -22.63
N LYS A 2 22.15 51.75 -22.61
CA LYS A 2 21.15 50.97 -21.87
C LYS A 2 21.67 50.70 -20.48
N ASN A 3 20.95 51.17 -19.49
CA ASN A 3 21.22 50.99 -18.05
C ASN A 3 20.97 49.54 -17.66
N LYS A 4 22.02 48.74 -17.45
CA LYS A 4 21.93 47.41 -16.83
C LYS A 4 21.79 47.64 -15.33
N GLN A 5 20.57 47.47 -14.80
CA GLN A 5 20.33 47.42 -13.38
C GLN A 5 21.05 46.22 -12.76
N ASN A 6 21.98 46.52 -11.87
CA ASN A 6 22.70 45.57 -11.02
C ASN A 6 21.71 45.02 -9.98
N GLN A 7 21.12 43.86 -10.24
CA GLN A 7 20.35 43.13 -9.24
C GLN A 7 21.31 42.29 -8.40
N THR A 8 21.24 42.41 -7.09
CA THR A 8 22.02 41.61 -6.15
C THR A 8 21.59 40.15 -6.16
N PRO A 9 22.49 39.19 -5.89
CA PRO A 9 22.20 37.75 -5.91
C PRO A 9 20.98 37.33 -5.05
N ASP A 10 20.74 38.04 -3.96
CA ASP A 10 19.59 37.80 -3.07
C ASP A 10 18.22 38.15 -3.70
N GLN A 11 18.18 39.15 -4.57
CA GLN A 11 16.94 39.53 -5.26
C GLN A 11 16.57 38.55 -6.39
N GLN A 12 17.56 37.94 -7.00
CA GLN A 12 17.32 36.86 -8.00
C GLN A 12 16.82 35.58 -7.34
N GLY A 13 17.31 35.24 -6.15
CA GLY A 13 16.82 34.10 -5.34
C GLY A 13 15.37 34.28 -4.88
N ALA A 14 15.03 35.46 -4.42
CA ALA A 14 13.66 35.79 -3.97
C ALA A 14 12.65 35.76 -5.13
N GLN A 15 13.00 36.33 -6.29
CA GLN A 15 12.14 36.29 -7.48
C GLN A 15 11.97 34.88 -8.06
N GLY A 16 13.00 34.02 -7.98
CA GLY A 16 12.92 32.61 -8.37
C GLY A 16 12.01 31.79 -7.45
N MET A 17 11.99 32.08 -6.15
CA MET A 17 11.07 31.47 -5.18
C MET A 17 9.62 31.95 -5.38
N GLU A 18 9.42 33.23 -5.65
CA GLU A 18 8.09 33.81 -5.90
C GLU A 18 7.48 33.29 -7.21
N GLN A 19 8.27 33.06 -8.25
CA GLN A 19 7.81 32.43 -9.47
C GLN A 19 7.47 30.93 -9.29
N LYS A 20 8.20 30.21 -8.44
CA LYS A 20 7.87 28.80 -8.09
C LYS A 20 6.62 28.72 -7.23
N MET A 21 6.35 29.68 -6.36
CA MET A 21 5.11 29.74 -5.58
C MET A 21 3.88 30.13 -6.41
N LYS A 22 4.06 30.92 -7.46
CA LYS A 22 2.97 31.28 -8.42
C LYS A 22 2.66 30.18 -9.44
N GLN A 23 3.58 29.22 -9.64
CA GLN A 23 3.26 27.96 -10.32
C GLN A 23 2.63 27.03 -9.28
N GLY A 24 1.33 27.18 -9.05
CA GLY A 24 0.54 26.25 -8.28
C GLY A 24 0.74 24.82 -8.79
N PRO A 25 0.44 23.78 -7.98
CA PRO A 25 0.70 22.38 -8.31
C PRO A 25 0.20 22.11 -9.71
N GLY A 26 1.14 21.78 -10.61
CA GLY A 26 0.90 21.68 -12.04
C GLY A 26 -0.38 20.90 -12.29
N SER A 27 -1.32 21.51 -12.98
CA SER A 27 -2.57 20.89 -13.44
C SER A 27 -2.20 19.53 -14.03
N LYS A 28 -2.41 18.45 -13.27
CA LYS A 28 -2.30 17.08 -13.79
C LYS A 28 -3.28 17.03 -14.96
N LYS A 29 -2.76 17.04 -16.19
CA LYS A 29 -3.58 16.81 -17.40
C LYS A 29 -4.41 15.57 -17.12
N GLN A 30 -5.71 15.72 -16.96
CA GLN A 30 -6.62 14.61 -16.77
C GLN A 30 -6.50 13.73 -18.02
N GLU A 31 -5.89 12.56 -17.86
CA GLU A 31 -5.84 11.57 -18.93
C GLU A 31 -7.28 11.28 -19.39
N PRO A 32 -7.54 11.16 -20.70
CA PRO A 32 -8.88 10.89 -21.19
C PRO A 32 -9.45 9.63 -20.53
N LEU A 33 -10.71 9.68 -20.10
CA LEU A 33 -11.39 8.61 -19.34
C LEU A 33 -11.21 7.23 -19.98
N LEU A 34 -11.22 7.15 -21.33
CA LEU A 34 -10.98 5.91 -22.06
C LEU A 34 -9.58 5.31 -21.76
N LYS A 35 -8.53 6.15 -21.66
CA LYS A 35 -7.18 5.69 -21.39
C LYS A 35 -7.04 5.20 -19.93
N ARG A 36 -7.74 5.85 -19.02
CA ARG A 36 -7.79 5.49 -17.60
C ARG A 36 -8.52 4.16 -17.37
N TYR A 37 -9.60 3.90 -18.09
CA TYR A 37 -10.43 2.70 -17.94
C TYR A 37 -10.15 1.60 -18.97
N ARG A 38 -9.10 1.73 -19.80
CA ARG A 38 -8.81 0.78 -20.88
C ARG A 38 -8.74 -0.67 -20.41
N PHE A 39 -8.10 -0.94 -19.27
CA PHE A 39 -7.98 -2.29 -18.73
C PHE A 39 -9.34 -2.84 -18.29
N PHE A 40 -10.16 -2.01 -17.65
CA PHE A 40 -11.52 -2.38 -17.28
C PHE A 40 -12.35 -2.72 -18.53
N LEU A 41 -12.29 -1.89 -19.56
CA LEU A 41 -13.02 -2.11 -20.81
C LEU A 41 -12.57 -3.38 -21.53
N VAL A 42 -11.25 -3.65 -21.57
CA VAL A 42 -10.71 -4.88 -22.13
C VAL A 42 -11.19 -6.10 -21.35
N THR A 43 -11.12 -6.06 -20.01
CA THR A 43 -11.58 -7.18 -19.17
C THR A 43 -13.08 -7.41 -19.31
N ALA A 44 -13.89 -6.35 -19.35
CA ALA A 44 -15.33 -6.45 -19.58
C ALA A 44 -15.64 -7.04 -20.97
N ALA A 45 -14.93 -6.61 -22.01
CA ALA A 45 -15.10 -7.16 -23.36
C ALA A 45 -14.72 -8.65 -23.41
N LEU A 46 -13.62 -9.06 -22.74
CA LEU A 46 -13.24 -10.47 -22.65
C LEU A 46 -14.30 -11.31 -21.92
N LEU A 47 -14.88 -10.79 -20.85
CA LEU A 47 -15.94 -11.49 -20.11
C LEU A 47 -17.19 -11.67 -20.97
N ILE A 48 -17.59 -10.62 -21.71
CA ILE A 48 -18.71 -10.69 -22.66
C ILE A 48 -18.41 -11.70 -23.76
N THR A 49 -17.23 -11.66 -24.35
CA THR A 49 -16.81 -12.59 -25.41
C THR A 49 -16.81 -14.04 -24.91
N LEU A 50 -16.31 -14.29 -23.70
CA LEU A 50 -16.33 -15.62 -23.08
C LEU A 50 -17.77 -16.11 -22.92
N ASN A 51 -18.68 -15.25 -22.48
CA ASN A 51 -20.10 -15.59 -22.31
C ASN A 51 -20.77 -15.95 -23.66
N LEU A 52 -20.40 -15.27 -24.74
CA LEU A 52 -20.93 -15.55 -26.08
C LEU A 52 -20.39 -16.85 -26.69
N ILE A 53 -19.10 -17.16 -26.44
CA ILE A 53 -18.45 -18.35 -27.01
C ILE A 53 -18.77 -19.60 -26.17
N ASN A 54 -18.75 -19.49 -24.85
CA ASN A 54 -19.04 -20.59 -23.92
C ASN A 54 -19.89 -20.09 -22.75
N PRO A 55 -21.24 -20.11 -22.90
CA PRO A 55 -22.17 -19.60 -21.91
C PRO A 55 -21.97 -20.20 -20.51
N ALA A 56 -21.67 -21.49 -20.41
CA ALA A 56 -21.49 -22.16 -19.13
C ALA A 56 -20.29 -21.61 -18.35
N GLN A 57 -19.17 -21.39 -19.03
CA GLN A 57 -17.98 -20.76 -18.37
C GLN A 57 -18.15 -19.27 -18.20
N GLY A 58 -18.85 -18.60 -19.10
CA GLY A 58 -19.18 -17.18 -19.00
C GLY A 58 -20.05 -16.87 -17.80
N GLU A 59 -21.06 -17.69 -17.52
CA GLU A 59 -21.90 -17.56 -16.32
C GLU A 59 -21.09 -17.74 -15.02
N VAL A 60 -20.25 -18.76 -14.96
CA VAL A 60 -19.37 -18.99 -13.80
C VAL A 60 -18.43 -17.79 -13.58
N ALA A 61 -17.82 -17.28 -14.64
CA ALA A 61 -16.93 -16.12 -14.56
C ALA A 61 -17.69 -14.84 -14.11
N ALA A 62 -18.90 -14.62 -14.62
CA ALA A 62 -19.74 -13.50 -14.22
C ALA A 62 -20.16 -13.59 -12.74
N VAL A 63 -20.56 -14.78 -12.27
CA VAL A 63 -20.92 -15.01 -10.86
C VAL A 63 -19.72 -14.78 -9.94
N ILE A 64 -18.55 -15.29 -10.29
CA ILE A 64 -17.32 -15.07 -9.50
C ILE A 64 -16.98 -13.59 -9.46
N THR A 65 -17.03 -12.90 -10.60
CA THR A 65 -16.78 -11.44 -10.68
C THR A 65 -17.75 -10.66 -9.81
N GLY A 66 -19.05 -10.97 -9.89
CA GLY A 66 -20.08 -10.32 -9.07
C GLY A 66 -19.86 -10.56 -7.57
N LYS A 67 -19.56 -11.79 -7.16
CA LYS A 67 -19.25 -12.14 -5.76
C LYS A 67 -18.02 -11.37 -5.27
N SER A 68 -16.95 -11.31 -6.07
CA SER A 68 -15.73 -10.58 -5.72
C SER A 68 -15.98 -9.06 -5.57
N LEU A 69 -16.82 -8.47 -6.41
CA LEU A 69 -17.20 -7.06 -6.28
C LEU A 69 -18.01 -6.81 -5.00
N ILE A 70 -18.96 -7.66 -4.68
CA ILE A 70 -19.73 -7.55 -3.42
C ILE A 70 -18.81 -7.71 -2.22
N GLU A 71 -17.90 -8.68 -2.24
CA GLU A 71 -16.91 -8.90 -1.18
C GLU A 71 -16.05 -7.65 -0.99
N MET A 72 -15.52 -7.06 -2.07
CA MET A 72 -14.77 -5.81 -1.99
C MET A 72 -15.58 -4.68 -1.35
N LEU A 73 -16.83 -4.48 -1.81
CA LEU A 73 -17.71 -3.44 -1.28
C LEU A 73 -18.05 -3.66 0.20
N THR A 74 -18.15 -4.91 0.65
CA THR A 74 -18.43 -5.25 2.04
C THR A 74 -17.22 -5.03 2.95
N ILE A 75 -16.00 -5.24 2.43
CA ILE A 75 -14.76 -5.13 3.21
C ILE A 75 -14.27 -3.68 3.31
N ILE A 76 -14.53 -2.84 2.30
CA ILE A 76 -14.06 -1.45 2.25
C ILE A 76 -14.56 -0.62 3.47
N PRO A 77 -15.85 -0.59 3.84
CA PRO A 77 -16.32 0.21 4.97
C PRO A 77 -15.66 -0.14 6.31
N PRO A 78 -15.54 -1.42 6.72
CA PRO A 78 -14.80 -1.79 7.93
C PRO A 78 -13.33 -1.35 7.92
N ILE A 79 -12.66 -1.38 6.74
CA ILE A 79 -11.28 -0.91 6.62
C ILE A 79 -11.21 0.60 6.86
N PHE A 80 -12.08 1.40 6.27
CA PHE A 80 -12.10 2.84 6.51
C PHE A 80 -12.42 3.19 7.96
N LEU A 81 -13.31 2.44 8.60
CA LEU A 81 -13.55 2.59 10.03
C LEU A 81 -12.30 2.28 10.85
N LEU A 82 -11.63 1.17 10.55
CA LEU A 82 -10.36 0.81 11.19
C LEU A 82 -9.30 1.89 11.00
N LEU A 83 -9.17 2.45 9.79
CA LEU A 83 -8.24 3.55 9.49
C LEU A 83 -8.54 4.79 10.32
N GLY A 84 -9.81 5.18 10.43
CA GLY A 84 -10.25 6.30 11.27
C GLY A 84 -9.93 6.07 12.75
N LEU A 85 -10.19 4.87 13.26
CA LEU A 85 -9.84 4.48 14.63
C LEU A 85 -8.31 4.47 14.84
N LEU A 86 -7.54 3.93 13.90
CA LEU A 86 -6.09 3.91 13.99
C LEU A 86 -5.50 5.32 13.95
N ASP A 87 -6.13 6.22 13.20
CA ASP A 87 -5.70 7.63 13.14
C ASP A 87 -5.94 8.37 14.46
N VAL A 88 -7.03 8.09 15.16
CA VAL A 88 -7.39 8.73 16.42
C VAL A 88 -6.71 8.04 17.61
N TRP A 89 -6.74 6.71 17.68
CA TRP A 89 -6.33 5.96 18.88
C TRP A 89 -4.83 5.72 18.97
N VAL A 90 -4.12 5.69 17.84
CA VAL A 90 -2.67 5.44 17.84
C VAL A 90 -1.91 6.74 17.63
N PRO A 91 -1.38 7.36 18.71
CA PRO A 91 -0.58 8.57 18.60
C PRO A 91 0.66 8.33 17.73
N ARG A 92 1.05 9.36 16.97
CA ARG A 92 2.23 9.30 16.09
C ARG A 92 3.50 8.96 16.87
N GLU A 93 3.65 9.53 18.05
CA GLU A 93 4.80 9.34 18.94
C GLU A 93 4.94 7.87 19.37
N MET A 94 3.82 7.22 19.68
CA MET A 94 3.79 5.80 20.02
C MET A 94 4.24 4.96 18.82
N LEU A 95 3.74 5.26 17.63
CA LEU A 95 4.08 4.52 16.42
C LEU A 95 5.56 4.70 16.05
N ILE A 96 6.08 5.93 16.09
CA ILE A 96 7.50 6.21 15.86
C ILE A 96 8.38 5.44 16.86
N ARG A 97 8.01 5.45 18.14
CA ARG A 97 8.76 4.76 19.19
C ARG A 97 8.85 3.25 18.97
N HIS A 98 7.78 2.63 18.49
CA HIS A 98 7.67 1.16 18.41
C HIS A 98 7.87 0.59 17.01
N MET A 99 7.57 1.35 15.95
CA MET A 99 7.67 0.92 14.55
C MET A 99 8.50 1.88 13.68
N GLY A 100 9.00 2.99 14.23
CA GLY A 100 9.80 3.97 13.51
C GLY A 100 11.23 3.52 13.24
N PRO A 101 12.05 4.39 12.64
CA PRO A 101 13.48 4.16 12.46
C PRO A 101 14.16 3.89 13.82
N GLY A 102 14.96 2.83 13.90
CA GLY A 102 15.63 2.46 15.14
C GLY A 102 14.81 1.59 16.12
N SER A 103 13.56 1.25 15.81
CA SER A 103 12.72 0.37 16.66
C SER A 103 13.23 -1.08 16.77
N GLY A 104 14.17 -1.48 15.91
CA GLY A 104 14.81 -2.80 15.94
C GLY A 104 13.79 -3.95 15.90
N ILE A 105 14.03 -4.95 16.72
CA ILE A 105 13.21 -6.18 16.76
C ILE A 105 11.76 -5.92 17.23
N ARG A 106 11.52 -4.85 17.99
CA ARG A 106 10.17 -4.48 18.45
C ARG A 106 9.29 -4.08 17.27
N GLY A 107 9.82 -3.28 16.34
CA GLY A 107 9.07 -2.88 15.13
C GLY A 107 8.78 -4.06 14.22
N VAL A 108 9.73 -4.97 14.08
CA VAL A 108 9.58 -6.24 13.34
C VAL A 108 8.44 -7.08 13.94
N PHE A 109 8.50 -7.31 15.26
CA PHE A 109 7.48 -8.11 15.97
C PHE A 109 6.08 -7.49 15.82
N LEU A 110 5.96 -6.18 16.01
CA LEU A 110 4.68 -5.47 15.84
C LEU A 110 4.19 -5.52 14.40
N GLY A 111 5.07 -5.37 13.41
CA GLY A 111 4.71 -5.52 12.01
C GLY A 111 4.12 -6.89 11.70
N ILE A 112 4.77 -7.96 12.19
CA ILE A 112 4.28 -9.33 12.05
C ILE A 112 2.96 -9.51 12.80
N LEU A 113 2.88 -9.08 14.06
CA LEU A 113 1.68 -9.27 14.89
C LEU A 113 0.46 -8.58 14.29
N ILE A 114 0.58 -7.30 13.95
CA ILE A 114 -0.53 -6.52 13.36
C ILE A 114 -0.91 -7.09 11.99
N GLY A 115 0.06 -7.41 11.14
CA GLY A 115 -0.19 -8.01 9.83
C GLY A 115 -0.88 -9.38 9.93
N SER A 116 -0.42 -10.24 10.85
CA SER A 116 -0.98 -11.59 11.02
C SER A 116 -2.37 -11.59 11.70
N ALA A 117 -2.64 -10.62 12.58
CA ALA A 117 -3.93 -10.47 13.24
C ALA A 117 -5.01 -9.88 12.32
N ALA A 118 -4.61 -9.21 11.25
CA ALA A 118 -5.51 -8.55 10.34
C ALA A 118 -6.33 -9.56 9.51
N ALA A 119 -7.60 -9.24 9.32
CA ALA A 119 -8.50 -9.97 8.45
C ALA A 119 -8.72 -9.20 7.14
N GLY A 120 -8.95 -9.92 6.06
CA GLY A 120 -9.28 -9.34 4.76
C GLY A 120 -8.22 -9.54 3.68
N PRO A 121 -8.52 -9.16 2.44
CA PRO A 121 -7.61 -9.32 1.30
C PRO A 121 -6.42 -8.34 1.37
N LEU A 122 -5.36 -8.65 0.61
CA LEU A 122 -4.12 -7.87 0.64
C LEU A 122 -4.32 -6.39 0.23
N TYR A 123 -5.24 -6.11 -0.68
CA TYR A 123 -5.51 -4.72 -1.07
C TYR A 123 -5.99 -3.83 0.09
N GLY A 124 -6.61 -4.42 1.12
CA GLY A 124 -6.97 -3.73 2.35
C GLY A 124 -5.77 -3.36 3.23
N ALA A 125 -4.62 -4.02 3.06
CA ALA A 125 -3.41 -3.69 3.79
C ALA A 125 -2.75 -2.38 3.33
N PHE A 126 -2.91 -2.00 2.05
CA PHE A 126 -2.24 -0.81 1.50
C PHE A 126 -2.68 0.51 2.15
N PRO A 127 -3.98 0.79 2.32
CA PRO A 127 -4.41 1.97 3.06
C PRO A 127 -3.87 1.99 4.51
N VAL A 128 -3.85 0.84 5.19
CA VAL A 128 -3.28 0.74 6.55
C VAL A 128 -1.78 1.03 6.52
N ALA A 129 -1.05 0.47 5.55
CA ALA A 129 0.37 0.74 5.35
C ALA A 129 0.64 2.23 5.12
N ALA A 130 -0.20 2.91 4.33
CA ALA A 130 -0.09 4.36 4.09
C ALA A 130 -0.25 5.16 5.39
N VAL A 131 -1.24 4.83 6.24
CA VAL A 131 -1.40 5.48 7.55
C VAL A 131 -0.23 5.20 8.48
N LEU A 132 0.30 3.97 8.50
CA LEU A 132 1.51 3.65 9.27
C LEU A 132 2.71 4.48 8.81
N MET A 133 2.91 4.63 7.49
CA MET A 133 3.96 5.48 6.93
C MET A 133 3.75 6.95 7.28
N LYS A 134 2.54 7.48 7.12
CA LYS A 134 2.17 8.85 7.47
C LYS A 134 2.46 9.16 8.94
N LYS A 135 2.26 8.18 9.82
CA LYS A 135 2.56 8.27 11.25
C LYS A 135 4.03 7.99 11.61
N GLY A 136 4.90 7.72 10.63
CA GLY A 136 6.34 7.60 10.82
C GLY A 136 6.86 6.20 11.09
N ALA A 137 6.11 5.16 10.76
CA ALA A 137 6.64 3.80 10.74
C ALA A 137 7.79 3.67 9.72
N SER A 138 8.82 2.89 10.02
CA SER A 138 9.92 2.68 9.10
C SER A 138 9.49 1.83 7.90
N PHE A 139 10.10 2.10 6.74
CA PHE A 139 9.82 1.37 5.50
C PHE A 139 9.93 -0.15 5.69
N LYS A 140 10.98 -0.61 6.37
CA LYS A 140 11.19 -2.05 6.66
C LYS A 140 10.03 -2.65 7.45
N ASN A 141 9.57 -1.97 8.51
CA ASN A 141 8.49 -2.48 9.35
C ASN A 141 7.15 -2.50 8.60
N VAL A 142 6.91 -1.54 7.71
CA VAL A 142 5.73 -1.53 6.84
C VAL A 142 5.79 -2.66 5.81
N MET A 143 6.96 -2.94 5.22
CA MET A 143 7.13 -4.08 4.32
C MET A 143 6.92 -5.42 5.03
N ILE A 144 7.42 -5.56 6.27
CA ILE A 144 7.18 -6.75 7.11
C ILE A 144 5.68 -6.89 7.43
N PHE A 145 5.00 -5.81 7.77
CA PHE A 145 3.56 -5.78 7.98
C PHE A 145 2.78 -6.26 6.75
N LEU A 146 3.10 -5.75 5.56
CA LEU A 146 2.47 -6.16 4.30
C LEU A 146 2.72 -7.65 4.00
N GLY A 147 3.94 -8.11 4.21
CA GLY A 147 4.32 -9.51 4.05
C GLY A 147 3.56 -10.42 5.01
N ALA A 148 3.45 -10.03 6.28
CA ALA A 148 2.70 -10.78 7.28
C ALA A 148 1.20 -10.79 6.98
N TRP A 149 0.62 -9.67 6.57
CA TRP A 149 -0.79 -9.60 6.13
C TRP A 149 -1.08 -10.56 5.00
N SER A 150 -0.15 -10.74 4.05
CA SER A 150 -0.38 -11.60 2.89
C SER A 150 -0.18 -13.09 3.18
N THR A 151 0.71 -13.48 4.11
CA THR A 151 1.16 -14.86 4.20
C THR A 151 0.99 -15.53 5.57
N THR A 152 0.91 -14.77 6.67
CA THR A 152 0.95 -15.34 8.03
C THR A 152 -0.31 -15.07 8.86
N LYS A 153 -1.47 -14.92 8.19
CA LYS A 153 -2.74 -14.67 8.88
C LYS A 153 -3.07 -15.76 9.89
N ILE A 154 -3.40 -15.36 11.12
CA ILE A 154 -3.75 -16.28 12.21
C ILE A 154 -4.88 -17.25 11.81
N PRO A 155 -6.02 -16.80 11.22
CA PRO A 155 -7.07 -17.74 10.81
C PRO A 155 -6.59 -18.75 9.76
N MET A 156 -5.70 -18.35 8.85
CA MET A 156 -5.14 -19.23 7.82
C MET A 156 -4.21 -20.29 8.43
N VAL A 157 -3.36 -19.87 9.38
CA VAL A 157 -2.47 -20.80 10.09
C VAL A 157 -3.28 -21.81 10.91
N LEU A 158 -4.35 -21.39 11.59
CA LEU A 158 -5.23 -22.29 12.34
C LEU A 158 -5.93 -23.28 11.41
N PHE A 159 -6.45 -22.82 10.26
CA PHE A 159 -7.05 -23.69 9.25
C PHE A 159 -6.04 -24.73 8.74
N GLU A 160 -4.80 -24.34 8.47
CA GLU A 160 -3.77 -25.26 8.00
C GLU A 160 -3.39 -26.30 9.05
N VAL A 161 -3.28 -25.89 10.33
CA VAL A 161 -3.02 -26.83 11.42
C VAL A 161 -4.09 -27.91 11.48
N THR A 162 -5.36 -27.51 11.35
CA THR A 162 -6.49 -28.44 11.45
C THR A 162 -6.69 -29.30 10.22
N SER A 163 -6.43 -28.76 9.02
CA SER A 163 -6.73 -29.43 7.74
C SER A 163 -5.53 -30.15 7.13
N LEU A 164 -4.31 -29.61 7.29
CA LEU A 164 -3.09 -30.12 6.66
C LEU A 164 -2.05 -30.65 7.69
N GLY A 165 -2.35 -30.45 8.97
CA GLY A 165 -1.50 -30.86 10.07
C GLY A 165 -0.45 -29.83 10.50
N ALA A 166 -0.08 -29.88 11.78
CA ALA A 166 0.81 -28.91 12.40
C ALA A 166 2.21 -28.86 11.75
N LYS A 167 2.73 -30.00 11.28
CA LYS A 167 4.04 -30.06 10.62
C LYS A 167 4.08 -29.22 9.35
N PHE A 168 3.06 -29.33 8.50
CA PHE A 168 2.92 -28.51 7.28
C PHE A 168 2.79 -27.03 7.64
N ALA A 169 1.85 -26.69 8.53
CA ALA A 169 1.56 -25.32 8.91
C ALA A 169 2.81 -24.60 9.50
N LEU A 170 3.56 -25.26 10.38
CA LEU A 170 4.78 -24.71 10.94
C LEU A 170 5.89 -24.53 9.90
N THR A 171 6.09 -25.53 9.02
CA THR A 171 7.08 -25.42 7.95
C THR A 171 6.76 -24.25 7.02
N ARG A 172 5.50 -24.11 6.62
CA ARG A 172 5.04 -23.00 5.78
C ARG A 172 5.19 -21.65 6.51
N LEU A 173 4.82 -21.60 7.80
CA LEU A 173 4.94 -20.37 8.59
C LEU A 173 6.41 -19.90 8.67
N VAL A 174 7.34 -20.82 8.99
CA VAL A 174 8.76 -20.50 9.04
C VAL A 174 9.28 -20.06 7.67
N ALA A 175 8.95 -20.78 6.60
CA ALA A 175 9.34 -20.41 5.25
C ALA A 175 8.77 -19.03 4.84
N SER A 176 7.52 -18.73 5.20
CA SER A 176 6.90 -17.42 4.97
C SER A 176 7.63 -16.30 5.72
N LEU A 177 7.97 -16.50 7.00
CA LEU A 177 8.71 -15.50 7.77
C LEU A 177 10.09 -15.25 7.16
N VAL A 178 10.82 -16.30 6.80
CA VAL A 178 12.12 -16.17 6.10
C VAL A 178 11.94 -15.39 4.79
N GLY A 179 10.94 -15.74 4.00
CA GLY A 179 10.62 -15.04 2.74
C GLY A 179 10.30 -13.55 2.96
N ILE A 180 9.52 -13.20 3.99
CA ILE A 180 9.22 -11.80 4.34
C ILE A 180 10.51 -11.04 4.64
N PHE A 181 11.42 -11.59 5.43
CA PHE A 181 12.68 -10.92 5.74
C PHE A 181 13.58 -10.76 4.52
N ILE A 182 13.69 -11.79 3.68
CA ILE A 182 14.48 -11.73 2.45
C ILE A 182 13.92 -10.66 1.51
N ILE A 183 12.60 -10.68 1.23
CA ILE A 183 11.96 -9.71 0.35
C ILE A 183 12.12 -8.29 0.90
N THR A 184 11.88 -8.09 2.20
CA THR A 184 12.06 -6.79 2.84
C THR A 184 13.50 -6.29 2.70
N ALA A 185 14.50 -7.15 2.93
CA ALA A 185 15.90 -6.78 2.82
C ALA A 185 16.31 -6.45 1.38
N VAL A 186 15.81 -7.23 0.40
CA VAL A 186 16.07 -6.99 -1.03
C VAL A 186 15.45 -5.67 -1.47
N VAL A 187 14.16 -5.46 -1.21
CA VAL A 187 13.45 -4.24 -1.61
C VAL A 187 14.05 -3.00 -0.93
N ASP A 188 14.38 -3.10 0.37
CA ASP A 188 15.00 -1.99 1.09
C ASP A 188 16.37 -1.60 0.54
N ARG A 189 17.15 -2.56 0.00
CA ARG A 189 18.44 -2.30 -0.64
C ARG A 189 18.32 -1.81 -2.07
N MET A 190 17.30 -2.25 -2.80
CA MET A 190 17.08 -1.85 -4.20
C MET A 190 16.55 -0.43 -4.32
N LEU A 191 15.78 0.03 -3.35
CA LEU A 191 15.20 1.37 -3.36
C LEU A 191 16.19 2.39 -2.79
N SER A 192 16.43 3.45 -3.55
CA SER A 192 17.19 4.62 -3.11
C SER A 192 16.44 5.40 -2.02
N ALA A 193 17.15 6.30 -1.33
CA ALA A 193 16.53 7.17 -0.33
C ALA A 193 15.47 8.09 -0.96
N GLU A 194 15.69 8.56 -2.18
CA GLU A 194 14.74 9.42 -2.91
C GLU A 194 13.46 8.68 -3.29
N GLU A 195 13.58 7.44 -3.76
CA GLU A 195 12.41 6.61 -4.07
C GLU A 195 11.57 6.29 -2.83
N LYS A 196 12.23 5.96 -1.71
CA LYS A 196 11.54 5.77 -0.43
C LYS A 196 10.82 7.05 0.01
N PHE A 197 11.48 8.21 -0.10
CA PHE A 197 10.87 9.51 0.22
C PHE A 197 9.62 9.75 -0.64
N GLY A 198 9.69 9.52 -1.95
CA GLY A 198 8.54 9.65 -2.85
C GLY A 198 7.38 8.70 -2.51
N ILE A 199 7.68 7.50 -1.95
CA ILE A 199 6.64 6.59 -1.45
C ILE A 199 5.95 7.18 -0.22
N TYR A 200 6.71 7.77 0.72
CA TYR A 200 6.14 8.44 1.90
C TYR A 200 5.30 9.65 1.54
N GLU A 201 5.73 10.49 0.58
CA GLU A 201 4.94 11.62 0.08
C GLU A 201 3.61 11.16 -0.49
N LYS A 202 3.61 10.16 -1.37
CA LYS A 202 2.37 9.59 -1.93
C LYS A 202 1.46 8.98 -0.87
N ALA A 203 2.03 8.35 0.15
CA ALA A 203 1.26 7.82 1.27
C ALA A 203 0.63 8.93 2.12
N ALA A 204 1.22 10.11 2.20
CA ALA A 204 0.68 11.26 2.93
C ALA A 204 -0.46 11.97 2.18
N GLU A 205 -0.59 11.78 0.86
CA GLU A 205 -1.66 12.32 0.02
C GLU A 205 -2.98 11.51 0.09
N LEU A 206 -2.91 10.28 0.64
CA LEU A 206 -4.06 9.38 0.84
C LEU A 206 -4.76 9.69 2.19
#